data_f47127ec58b69270d6b0f5c9f4212a7f
#
_entry.id   f47127ec58b69270d6b0f5c9f4212a7f
#
_cell.length_a   1.000
_cell.length_b   1.000
_cell.length_c   1.000
_cell.angle_alpha   90.00
_cell.angle_beta   90.00
_cell.angle_gamma   90.00
#
_symmetry.space_group_name_H-M   'P 1'
#
loop_
_entity.id
_entity.type
_entity.pdbx_description
1 polymer ?
#
loop_
_entity_poly.entity_id
_entity_poly.type
_entity_poly.pdbx_seq_one_letter_code
_entity_poly.pdbx_strand_id
1 'polypeptide(L)'
;MGCVPLPFHKTLDQSMEILIFLFCHWYLSLFFQTFFLHRYASHNMFKMSPFWEKTFFFLTFIFQGSSFLHPAAYSVMHRRHHSHADTPKDPHSPVHLKNIISFNLATVVEYRKLVNEFMKGERTITDAPRWHRLESIAESLWTRVAFIFLYFLFYVIFATSTWQFLLFPLHITMGSMHGFIVNWFGHKTGYRNYDSMPDNSKNTLPVDFLMMGELYQNNHHRKPKELNFAVRWFELDFGYLATSVLKRLKIIY
;
A
#
# COMPACT_ATOMS: atom_id res chain seq x y z
N MET A 1 -46.18 25.88 -21.44
CA MET A 1 -45.17 24.79 -21.27
C MET A 1 -43.97 25.38 -20.59
N GLY A 2 -43.88 25.24 -19.29
CA GLY A 2 -42.74 25.75 -18.50
C GLY A 2 -41.57 24.79 -18.60
N CYS A 3 -40.42 25.23 -19.11
CA CYS A 3 -39.16 24.53 -18.98
C CYS A 3 -38.81 24.42 -17.50
N VAL A 4 -38.80 23.20 -16.98
CA VAL A 4 -38.21 22.91 -15.67
C VAL A 4 -36.70 23.04 -15.84
N PRO A 5 -36.02 23.93 -15.13
CA PRO A 5 -34.55 24.01 -15.21
C PRO A 5 -33.98 22.74 -14.58
N LEU A 6 -33.16 22.02 -15.33
CA LEU A 6 -32.34 20.93 -14.80
C LEU A 6 -31.38 21.49 -13.74
N PRO A 7 -31.45 21.03 -12.48
CA PRO A 7 -30.63 21.56 -11.38
C PRO A 7 -29.30 20.89 -11.33
N PHE A 8 -28.30 21.26 -12.13
CA PHE A 8 -26.91 20.89 -11.90
C PHE A 8 -25.92 21.83 -12.61
N HIS A 9 -25.95 23.13 -12.23
CA HIS A 9 -24.72 23.93 -12.29
C HIS A 9 -23.99 23.80 -10.95
N LYS A 10 -23.31 22.69 -10.74
CA LYS A 10 -22.31 22.60 -9.67
C LYS A 10 -21.11 23.47 -10.10
N THR A 11 -20.72 24.42 -9.28
CA THR A 11 -19.61 25.36 -9.52
C THR A 11 -18.25 24.63 -9.54
N LEU A 12 -17.22 25.25 -10.11
CA LEU A 12 -15.82 24.74 -10.14
C LEU A 12 -15.29 24.31 -8.75
N ASP A 13 -15.82 24.90 -7.69
CA ASP A 13 -15.45 24.61 -6.30
C ASP A 13 -15.82 23.18 -5.89
N GLN A 14 -16.88 22.61 -6.43
CA GLN A 14 -17.35 21.25 -6.12
C GLN A 14 -16.59 20.12 -6.85
N SER A 15 -15.64 20.46 -7.74
CA SER A 15 -14.77 19.44 -8.38
C SER A 15 -13.63 18.99 -7.49
N MET A 16 -13.36 19.71 -6.40
CA MET A 16 -12.22 19.46 -5.51
C MET A 16 -12.47 18.26 -4.57
N GLU A 17 -13.72 17.94 -4.22
CA GLU A 17 -14.01 16.87 -3.24
C GLU A 17 -13.50 15.50 -3.70
N ILE A 18 -13.67 15.18 -4.99
CA ILE A 18 -13.16 13.91 -5.56
C ILE A 18 -11.63 13.88 -5.52
N LEU A 19 -10.96 14.99 -5.85
CA LEU A 19 -9.51 15.07 -5.81
C LEU A 19 -8.97 15.03 -4.38
N ILE A 20 -9.63 15.71 -3.44
CA ILE A 20 -9.30 15.65 -2.01
C ILE A 20 -9.50 14.23 -1.49
N PHE A 21 -10.61 13.57 -1.84
CA PHE A 21 -10.85 12.19 -1.46
C PHE A 21 -9.77 11.26 -2.01
N LEU A 22 -9.40 11.40 -3.29
CA LEU A 22 -8.33 10.61 -3.89
C LEU A 22 -6.99 10.84 -3.18
N PHE A 23 -6.62 12.11 -2.96
CA PHE A 23 -5.39 12.48 -2.27
C PHE A 23 -5.34 11.90 -0.85
N CYS A 24 -6.39 12.10 -0.06
CA CYS A 24 -6.47 11.58 1.30
C CYS A 24 -6.43 10.06 1.32
N HIS A 25 -7.20 9.39 0.46
CA HIS A 25 -7.22 7.93 0.40
C HIS A 25 -5.87 7.36 -0.03
N TRP A 26 -5.20 7.99 -1.03
CA TRP A 26 -3.87 7.60 -1.48
C TRP A 26 -2.87 7.63 -0.32
N TYR A 27 -2.73 8.78 0.33
CA TYR A 27 -1.70 8.93 1.36
C TYR A 27 -2.03 8.22 2.67
N LEU A 28 -3.29 8.12 3.06
CA LEU A 28 -3.66 7.35 4.25
C LEU A 28 -3.48 5.85 4.01
N SER A 29 -3.95 5.31 2.88
CA SER A 29 -3.73 3.91 2.53
C SER A 29 -2.23 3.59 2.45
N LEU A 30 -1.45 4.44 1.80
CA LEU A 30 0.00 4.30 1.67
C LEU A 30 0.69 4.40 3.04
N PHE A 31 0.30 5.36 3.90
CA PHE A 31 0.87 5.48 5.24
C PHE A 31 0.71 4.19 6.03
N PHE A 32 -0.49 3.59 6.04
CA PHE A 32 -0.70 2.33 6.75
C PHE A 32 0.02 1.16 6.08
N GLN A 33 0.23 1.20 4.78
CA GLN A 33 1.04 0.19 4.09
C GLN A 33 2.52 0.32 4.47
N THR A 34 3.11 1.50 4.40
CA THR A 34 4.52 1.72 4.73
C THR A 34 4.82 1.56 6.21
N PHE A 35 3.95 2.10 7.08
CA PHE A 35 4.14 2.07 8.53
C PHE A 35 3.81 0.71 9.12
N PHE A 36 2.57 0.22 8.91
CA PHE A 36 2.07 -0.96 9.60
C PHE A 36 2.41 -2.27 8.89
N LEU A 37 2.20 -2.37 7.57
CA LEU A 37 2.45 -3.61 6.84
C LEU A 37 3.94 -3.81 6.56
N HIS A 38 4.63 -2.78 6.11
CA HIS A 38 6.01 -2.88 5.68
C HIS A 38 6.98 -2.79 6.86
N ARG A 39 7.08 -1.63 7.54
CA ARG A 39 8.05 -1.42 8.62
C ARG A 39 7.76 -2.25 9.86
N TYR A 40 6.50 -2.31 10.29
CA TYR A 40 6.14 -3.05 11.50
C TYR A 40 5.98 -4.55 11.25
N ALA A 41 4.99 -4.95 10.43
CA ALA A 41 4.63 -6.36 10.30
C ALA A 41 5.68 -7.17 9.52
N SER A 42 6.31 -6.60 8.46
CA SER A 42 7.27 -7.33 7.64
C SER A 42 8.69 -7.30 8.22
N HIS A 43 9.17 -6.14 8.64
CA HIS A 43 10.56 -5.97 9.05
C HIS A 43 10.79 -5.88 10.56
N ASN A 44 9.73 -5.75 11.37
CA ASN A 44 9.85 -5.62 12.84
C ASN A 44 10.81 -4.51 13.27
N MET A 45 10.74 -3.34 12.58
CA MET A 45 11.68 -2.23 12.80
C MET A 45 11.46 -1.50 14.13
N PHE A 46 10.32 -1.67 14.74
CA PHE A 46 9.94 -1.09 16.03
C PHE A 46 8.88 -1.97 16.71
N LYS A 47 8.60 -1.66 17.97
CA LYS A 47 7.55 -2.33 18.74
C LYS A 47 6.45 -1.35 19.11
N MET A 48 5.28 -1.86 19.43
CA MET A 48 4.15 -1.09 19.98
C MET A 48 3.36 -1.94 20.98
N SER A 49 2.53 -1.28 21.80
CA SER A 49 1.66 -2.00 22.72
C SER A 49 0.55 -2.75 21.96
N PRO A 50 -0.07 -3.77 22.58
CA PRO A 50 -1.20 -4.48 21.96
C PRO A 50 -2.39 -3.58 21.62
N PHE A 51 -2.59 -2.50 22.37
CA PHE A 51 -3.62 -1.49 22.06
C PHE A 51 -3.31 -0.78 20.75
N TRP A 52 -2.10 -0.28 20.56
CA TRP A 52 -1.70 0.42 19.34
C TRP A 52 -1.62 -0.53 18.14
N GLU A 53 -1.17 -1.77 18.35
CA GLU A 53 -1.16 -2.78 17.27
C GLU A 53 -2.56 -3.02 16.72
N LYS A 54 -3.55 -3.23 17.58
CA LYS A 54 -4.96 -3.40 17.15
C LYS A 54 -5.52 -2.13 16.54
N THR A 55 -5.19 -0.97 17.09
CA THR A 55 -5.61 0.32 16.53
C THR A 55 -5.07 0.49 15.11
N PHE A 56 -3.78 0.30 14.88
CA PHE A 56 -3.20 0.42 13.55
C PHE A 56 -3.66 -0.70 12.60
N PHE A 57 -3.90 -1.90 13.09
CA PHE A 57 -4.50 -2.96 12.30
C PHE A 57 -5.89 -2.54 11.80
N PHE A 58 -6.74 -2.02 12.68
CA PHE A 58 -8.08 -1.56 12.33
C PHE A 58 -8.03 -0.37 11.36
N LEU A 59 -7.16 0.61 11.61
CA LEU A 59 -7.00 1.74 10.71
C LEU A 59 -6.47 1.33 9.33
N THR A 60 -5.57 0.32 9.27
CA THR A 60 -5.14 -0.27 7.99
C THR A 60 -6.33 -0.84 7.24
N PHE A 61 -7.21 -1.58 7.92
CA PHE A 61 -8.43 -2.11 7.32
C PHE A 61 -9.33 -0.99 6.77
N ILE A 62 -9.56 0.07 7.56
CA ILE A 62 -10.42 1.18 7.15
C ILE A 62 -9.83 1.93 5.95
N PHE A 63 -8.54 2.31 6.01
CA PHE A 63 -7.94 3.16 4.99
C PHE A 63 -7.47 2.42 3.72
N GLN A 64 -7.30 1.11 3.78
CA GLN A 64 -7.12 0.29 2.58
C GLN A 64 -8.45 -0.21 1.99
N GLY A 65 -9.50 -0.29 2.81
CA GLY A 65 -10.88 -0.57 2.40
C GLY A 65 -11.01 -1.82 1.51
N SER A 66 -11.54 -1.64 0.29
CA SER A 66 -11.74 -2.75 -0.67
C SER A 66 -10.45 -3.46 -1.08
N SER A 67 -9.30 -2.78 -0.96
CA SER A 67 -7.97 -3.31 -1.30
C SER A 67 -7.15 -3.71 -0.08
N PHE A 68 -7.78 -3.97 1.06
CA PHE A 68 -7.11 -4.40 2.28
C PHE A 68 -6.13 -5.53 2.03
N LEU A 69 -4.92 -5.35 2.53
CA LEU A 69 -3.83 -6.33 2.47
C LEU A 69 -3.66 -7.00 3.84
N HIS A 70 -3.83 -8.31 3.85
CA HIS A 70 -3.70 -9.14 5.05
C HIS A 70 -2.27 -9.08 5.62
N PRO A 71 -2.03 -8.58 6.84
CA PRO A 71 -0.68 -8.27 7.33
C PRO A 71 0.29 -9.46 7.31
N ALA A 72 -0.17 -10.65 7.74
CA ALA A 72 0.69 -11.83 7.74
C ALA A 72 1.01 -12.34 6.32
N ALA A 73 0.07 -12.31 5.39
CA ALA A 73 0.31 -12.70 3.99
C ALA A 73 1.27 -11.72 3.31
N TYR A 74 1.06 -10.41 3.54
CA TYR A 74 1.96 -9.36 3.07
C TYR A 74 3.37 -9.57 3.60
N SER A 75 3.53 -9.82 4.91
CA SER A 75 4.83 -10.03 5.54
C SER A 75 5.59 -11.23 4.97
N VAL A 76 4.92 -12.37 4.79
CA VAL A 76 5.55 -13.57 4.21
C VAL A 76 5.99 -13.31 2.77
N MET A 77 5.12 -12.70 1.97
CA MET A 77 5.42 -12.41 0.57
C MET A 77 6.57 -11.42 0.44
N HIS A 78 6.57 -10.35 1.23
CA HIS A 78 7.61 -9.33 1.25
C HIS A 78 8.98 -9.88 1.71
N ARG A 79 9.01 -10.66 2.80
CA ARG A 79 10.24 -11.32 3.28
C ARG A 79 10.79 -12.31 2.25
N ARG A 80 9.92 -13.02 1.52
CA ARG A 80 10.33 -13.90 0.43
C ARG A 80 10.94 -13.11 -0.73
N HIS A 81 10.36 -11.95 -1.06
CA HIS A 81 10.94 -11.01 -2.01
C HIS A 81 12.36 -10.61 -1.59
N HIS A 82 12.58 -10.10 -0.38
CA HIS A 82 13.92 -9.77 0.11
C HIS A 82 14.93 -10.93 0.07
N SER A 83 14.46 -12.15 0.39
CA SER A 83 15.34 -13.33 0.42
C SER A 83 15.71 -13.83 -0.97
N HIS A 84 14.95 -13.51 -2.00
CA HIS A 84 15.08 -14.04 -3.35
C HIS A 84 14.96 -12.96 -4.43
N ALA A 85 15.18 -11.69 -4.06
CA ALA A 85 14.91 -10.54 -4.92
C ALA A 85 15.49 -10.75 -6.34
N ASP A 86 14.64 -10.55 -7.34
CA ASP A 86 14.97 -10.68 -8.77
C ASP A 86 15.47 -12.06 -9.22
N THR A 87 15.22 -13.11 -8.43
CA THR A 87 15.42 -14.49 -8.85
C THR A 87 14.10 -15.14 -9.30
N PRO A 88 14.11 -16.31 -9.97
CA PRO A 88 12.89 -17.03 -10.32
C PRO A 88 11.99 -17.44 -9.13
N LYS A 89 12.49 -17.37 -7.90
CA LYS A 89 11.75 -17.65 -6.66
C LYS A 89 11.05 -16.41 -6.09
N ASP A 90 11.35 -15.23 -6.63
CA ASP A 90 10.73 -13.98 -6.22
C ASP A 90 9.28 -13.92 -6.72
N PRO A 91 8.29 -13.79 -5.83
CA PRO A 91 6.88 -13.84 -6.21
C PRO A 91 6.43 -12.63 -7.03
N HIS A 92 7.17 -11.53 -7.00
CA HIS A 92 6.79 -10.27 -7.67
C HIS A 92 7.99 -9.48 -8.24
N SER A 93 8.94 -10.18 -8.85
CA SER A 93 10.01 -9.50 -9.58
C SER A 93 9.58 -9.11 -10.99
N PRO A 94 9.78 -7.85 -11.39
CA PRO A 94 9.55 -7.41 -12.77
C PRO A 94 10.66 -7.86 -13.74
N VAL A 95 11.70 -8.50 -13.25
CA VAL A 95 12.83 -8.99 -14.07
C VAL A 95 12.43 -10.26 -14.84
N HIS A 96 11.72 -11.17 -14.18
CA HIS A 96 11.29 -12.44 -14.77
C HIS A 96 9.91 -12.40 -15.43
N LEU A 97 9.12 -11.37 -15.13
CA LEU A 97 7.77 -11.21 -15.65
C LEU A 97 7.77 -10.18 -16.79
N LYS A 98 7.41 -10.64 -17.98
CA LYS A 98 7.63 -9.90 -19.25
C LYS A 98 6.88 -8.56 -19.34
N ASN A 99 5.74 -8.42 -18.67
CA ASN A 99 4.92 -7.23 -18.75
C ASN A 99 4.11 -7.00 -17.48
N ILE A 100 3.50 -5.81 -17.37
CA ILE A 100 2.73 -5.37 -16.20
C ILE A 100 1.58 -6.35 -15.89
N ILE A 101 0.94 -6.91 -16.89
CA ILE A 101 -0.21 -7.82 -16.68
C ILE A 101 0.26 -9.12 -16.05
N SER A 102 1.30 -9.76 -16.62
CA SER A 102 1.85 -11.00 -16.06
C SER A 102 2.42 -10.81 -14.66
N PHE A 103 3.05 -9.66 -14.39
CA PHE A 103 3.52 -9.28 -13.07
C PHE A 103 2.37 -9.20 -12.05
N ASN A 104 1.33 -8.42 -12.35
CA ASN A 104 0.21 -8.27 -11.43
C ASN A 104 -0.55 -9.59 -11.22
N LEU A 105 -0.76 -10.39 -12.27
CA LEU A 105 -1.42 -11.69 -12.14
C LEU A 105 -0.62 -12.65 -11.25
N ALA A 106 0.68 -12.78 -11.46
CA ALA A 106 1.54 -13.63 -10.63
C ALA A 106 1.53 -13.19 -9.17
N THR A 107 1.67 -11.87 -8.93
CA THR A 107 1.62 -11.26 -7.61
C THR A 107 0.29 -11.56 -6.91
N VAL A 108 -0.84 -11.34 -7.58
CA VAL A 108 -2.18 -11.59 -7.02
C VAL A 108 -2.39 -13.07 -6.73
N VAL A 109 -2.00 -13.97 -7.62
CA VAL A 109 -2.16 -15.42 -7.43
C VAL A 109 -1.38 -15.89 -6.20
N GLU A 110 -0.09 -15.52 -6.09
CA GLU A 110 0.73 -15.92 -4.94
C GLU A 110 0.22 -15.29 -3.63
N TYR A 111 -0.15 -14.01 -3.66
CA TYR A 111 -0.72 -13.32 -2.51
C TYR A 111 -2.03 -13.98 -2.04
N ARG A 112 -2.96 -14.28 -2.95
CA ARG A 112 -4.25 -14.93 -2.62
C ARG A 112 -4.04 -16.35 -2.07
N LYS A 113 -3.04 -17.07 -2.58
CA LYS A 113 -2.64 -18.36 -2.01
C LYS A 113 -2.23 -18.23 -0.55
N LEU A 114 -1.34 -17.28 -0.23
CA LEU A 114 -0.89 -17.01 1.15
C LEU A 114 -2.06 -16.62 2.06
N VAL A 115 -2.94 -15.72 1.60
CA VAL A 115 -4.14 -15.35 2.36
C VAL A 115 -4.98 -16.60 2.67
N ASN A 116 -5.25 -17.44 1.68
CA ASN A 116 -6.05 -18.66 1.88
C ASN A 116 -5.39 -19.63 2.88
N GLU A 117 -4.07 -19.83 2.81
CA GLU A 117 -3.31 -20.65 3.76
C GLU A 117 -3.48 -20.13 5.20
N PHE A 118 -3.39 -18.81 5.42
CA PHE A 118 -3.61 -18.19 6.73
C PHE A 118 -5.06 -18.28 7.21
N MET A 119 -6.01 -18.06 6.33
CA MET A 119 -7.45 -18.11 6.66
C MET A 119 -7.91 -19.52 7.01
N LYS A 120 -7.32 -20.55 6.41
CA LYS A 120 -7.58 -21.97 6.71
C LYS A 120 -6.80 -22.50 7.92
N GLY A 121 -5.83 -21.72 8.45
CA GLY A 121 -4.94 -22.19 9.51
C GLY A 121 -3.84 -23.15 9.05
N GLU A 122 -3.64 -23.30 7.73
CA GLU A 122 -2.60 -24.15 7.13
C GLU A 122 -1.19 -23.52 7.28
N ARG A 123 -1.15 -22.20 7.54
CA ARG A 123 0.09 -21.45 7.79
C ARG A 123 -0.02 -20.65 9.07
N THR A 124 1.06 -20.61 9.84
CA THR A 124 1.20 -19.79 11.06
C THR A 124 2.40 -18.86 10.94
N ILE A 125 2.33 -17.73 11.63
CA ILE A 125 3.42 -16.78 11.80
C ILE A 125 3.32 -16.19 13.21
N THR A 126 4.46 -16.05 13.90
CA THR A 126 4.50 -15.62 15.31
C THR A 126 4.98 -14.17 15.47
N ASP A 127 5.61 -13.62 14.45
CA ASP A 127 6.28 -12.31 14.47
C ASP A 127 5.64 -11.30 13.50
N ALA A 128 4.38 -11.52 13.12
CA ALA A 128 3.55 -10.56 12.40
C ALA A 128 2.17 -10.47 13.07
N PRO A 129 1.53 -9.29 13.06
CA PRO A 129 0.28 -9.07 13.75
C PRO A 129 -0.85 -9.92 13.17
N ARG A 130 -1.69 -10.46 14.05
CA ARG A 130 -2.86 -11.27 13.70
C ARG A 130 -4.10 -10.82 14.46
N TRP A 131 -5.22 -10.69 13.75
CA TRP A 131 -6.52 -10.43 14.35
C TRP A 131 -7.62 -11.18 13.59
N HIS A 132 -7.74 -12.49 13.86
CA HIS A 132 -8.58 -13.42 13.10
C HIS A 132 -10.00 -12.93 12.81
N ARG A 133 -10.68 -12.29 13.79
CA ARG A 133 -12.03 -11.76 13.58
C ARG A 133 -12.05 -10.64 12.53
N LEU A 134 -11.12 -9.70 12.63
CA LEU A 134 -11.04 -8.59 11.68
C LEU A 134 -10.56 -9.07 10.32
N GLU A 135 -9.61 -10.00 10.26
CA GLU A 135 -9.14 -10.65 9.02
C GLU A 135 -10.30 -11.31 8.28
N SER A 136 -11.16 -12.06 8.98
CA SER A 136 -12.33 -12.71 8.37
C SER A 136 -13.33 -11.69 7.79
N ILE A 137 -13.55 -10.58 8.50
CA ILE A 137 -14.40 -9.49 8.00
C ILE A 137 -13.76 -8.84 6.78
N ALA A 138 -12.48 -8.50 6.86
CA ALA A 138 -11.75 -7.76 5.81
C ALA A 138 -11.58 -8.57 4.52
N GLU A 139 -11.40 -9.89 4.63
CA GLU A 139 -11.29 -10.79 3.47
C GLU A 139 -12.64 -11.21 2.87
N SER A 140 -13.75 -10.87 3.54
CA SER A 140 -15.10 -11.12 3.02
C SER A 140 -15.36 -10.33 1.74
N LEU A 141 -15.92 -11.01 0.74
CA LEU A 141 -16.36 -10.37 -0.50
C LEU A 141 -17.37 -9.24 -0.22
N TRP A 142 -18.29 -9.46 0.72
CA TRP A 142 -19.32 -8.47 1.04
C TRP A 142 -18.73 -7.19 1.65
N THR A 143 -17.70 -7.31 2.47
CA THR A 143 -16.99 -6.14 3.01
C THR A 143 -16.31 -5.35 1.90
N ARG A 144 -15.64 -6.02 0.97
CA ARG A 144 -15.01 -5.37 -0.19
C ARG A 144 -16.04 -4.68 -1.08
N VAL A 145 -17.16 -5.35 -1.36
CA VAL A 145 -18.28 -4.76 -2.12
C VAL A 145 -18.88 -3.56 -1.39
N ALA A 146 -19.03 -3.62 -0.05
CA ALA A 146 -19.52 -2.50 0.74
C ALA A 146 -18.61 -1.26 0.63
N PHE A 147 -17.29 -1.43 0.71
CA PHE A 147 -16.34 -0.32 0.49
C PHE A 147 -16.44 0.23 -0.94
N ILE A 148 -16.50 -0.63 -1.95
CA ILE A 148 -16.66 -0.20 -3.35
C ILE A 148 -17.95 0.60 -3.51
N PHE A 149 -19.04 0.13 -2.90
CA PHE A 149 -20.33 0.85 -2.92
C PHE A 149 -20.25 2.21 -2.23
N LEU A 150 -19.57 2.30 -1.07
CA LEU A 150 -19.36 3.59 -0.37
C LEU A 150 -18.53 4.56 -1.22
N TYR A 151 -17.48 4.09 -1.88
CA TYR A 151 -16.71 4.93 -2.81
C TYR A 151 -17.57 5.38 -3.99
N PHE A 152 -18.35 4.48 -4.58
CA PHE A 152 -19.25 4.80 -5.68
C PHE A 152 -20.29 5.84 -5.25
N LEU A 153 -20.91 5.66 -4.07
CA LEU A 153 -21.86 6.61 -3.51
C LEU A 153 -21.23 7.99 -3.32
N PHE A 154 -19.99 8.05 -2.83
CA PHE A 154 -19.27 9.32 -2.71
C PHE A 154 -19.12 10.01 -4.08
N TYR A 155 -18.78 9.25 -5.13
CA TYR A 155 -18.71 9.80 -6.49
C TYR A 155 -20.06 10.28 -7.01
N VAL A 156 -21.13 9.53 -6.79
CA VAL A 156 -22.49 9.91 -7.21
C VAL A 156 -22.92 11.23 -6.54
N ILE A 157 -22.54 11.44 -5.28
CA ILE A 157 -22.91 12.65 -4.52
C ILE A 157 -22.04 13.85 -4.93
N PHE A 158 -20.73 13.67 -5.08
CA PHE A 158 -19.76 14.75 -5.16
C PHE A 158 -19.15 14.97 -6.56
N ALA A 159 -19.21 13.98 -7.48
CA ALA A 159 -18.67 14.18 -8.81
C ALA A 159 -19.46 15.23 -9.58
N THR A 160 -18.75 16.16 -10.20
CA THR A 160 -19.30 17.27 -11.00
C THR A 160 -19.15 17.03 -12.49
N SER A 161 -18.33 16.03 -12.87
CA SER A 161 -18.07 15.67 -14.26
C SER A 161 -17.85 14.16 -14.40
N THR A 162 -18.26 13.61 -15.52
CA THR A 162 -18.15 12.18 -15.84
C THR A 162 -16.69 11.68 -15.88
N TRP A 163 -15.72 12.53 -16.28
CA TRP A 163 -14.31 12.15 -16.31
C TRP A 163 -13.76 11.75 -14.93
N GLN A 164 -14.33 12.32 -13.83
CA GLN A 164 -13.89 12.00 -12.47
C GLN A 164 -14.08 10.51 -12.14
N PHE A 165 -15.06 9.83 -12.75
CA PHE A 165 -15.24 8.38 -12.60
C PHE A 165 -14.08 7.55 -13.15
N LEU A 166 -13.20 8.12 -13.97
CA LEU A 166 -11.96 7.46 -14.38
C LEU A 166 -10.99 7.25 -13.21
N LEU A 167 -11.13 8.03 -12.13
CA LEU A 167 -10.33 7.89 -10.91
C LEU A 167 -10.88 6.81 -9.95
N PHE A 168 -12.14 6.41 -10.14
CA PHE A 168 -12.81 5.45 -9.27
C PHE A 168 -12.08 4.09 -9.14
N PRO A 169 -11.56 3.48 -10.22
CA PRO A 169 -10.80 2.23 -10.11
C PRO A 169 -9.57 2.31 -9.21
N LEU A 170 -8.94 3.48 -9.07
CA LEU A 170 -7.80 3.68 -8.17
C LEU A 170 -8.19 3.43 -6.72
N HIS A 171 -9.37 3.88 -6.29
CA HIS A 171 -9.86 3.63 -4.94
C HIS A 171 -10.07 2.14 -4.66
N ILE A 172 -10.53 1.38 -5.68
CA ILE A 172 -10.79 -0.05 -5.55
C ILE A 172 -9.49 -0.86 -5.37
N THR A 173 -8.41 -0.41 -6.02
CA THR A 173 -7.15 -1.15 -6.12
C THR A 173 -6.00 -0.51 -5.34
N MET A 174 -6.27 0.44 -4.48
CA MET A 174 -5.30 1.34 -3.85
C MET A 174 -4.08 0.60 -3.26
N GLY A 175 -4.28 -0.37 -2.37
CA GLY A 175 -3.19 -1.10 -1.72
C GLY A 175 -2.36 -1.93 -2.70
N SER A 176 -2.99 -2.59 -3.67
CA SER A 176 -2.28 -3.35 -4.71
C SER A 176 -1.56 -2.44 -5.71
N MET A 177 -2.10 -1.25 -5.99
CA MET A 177 -1.47 -0.24 -6.83
C MET A 177 -0.17 0.27 -6.20
N HIS A 178 -0.17 0.58 -4.90
CA HIS A 178 1.05 0.96 -4.19
C HIS A 178 2.12 -0.15 -4.28
N GLY A 179 1.74 -1.41 -4.02
CA GLY A 179 2.65 -2.55 -4.13
C GLY A 179 3.19 -2.73 -5.55
N PHE A 180 2.34 -2.55 -6.57
CA PHE A 180 2.78 -2.57 -7.96
C PHE A 180 3.81 -1.48 -8.26
N ILE A 181 3.55 -0.23 -7.87
CA ILE A 181 4.44 0.91 -8.13
C ILE A 181 5.80 0.65 -7.50
N VAL A 182 5.83 0.25 -6.22
CA VAL A 182 7.06 0.00 -5.48
C VAL A 182 7.90 -1.10 -6.14
N ASN A 183 7.30 -2.26 -6.38
CA ASN A 183 8.07 -3.41 -6.90
C ASN A 183 8.42 -3.27 -8.38
N TRP A 184 7.54 -2.68 -9.19
CA TRP A 184 7.82 -2.51 -10.62
C TRP A 184 8.87 -1.43 -10.88
N PHE A 185 8.63 -0.20 -10.39
CA PHE A 185 9.55 0.91 -10.64
C PHE A 185 10.81 0.80 -9.79
N GLY A 186 10.68 0.39 -8.53
CA GLY A 186 11.81 0.22 -7.62
C GLY A 186 12.83 -0.85 -8.02
N HIS A 187 12.50 -1.73 -9.00
CA HIS A 187 13.44 -2.71 -9.57
C HIS A 187 13.77 -2.49 -11.05
N LYS A 188 13.18 -1.46 -11.70
CA LYS A 188 13.46 -1.17 -13.12
C LYS A 188 14.05 0.20 -13.35
N THR A 189 13.66 1.20 -12.59
CA THR A 189 13.90 2.61 -12.94
C THR A 189 14.57 3.34 -11.80
N GLY A 190 15.61 4.12 -12.08
CA GLY A 190 16.24 4.97 -11.09
C GLY A 190 17.74 4.75 -10.96
N TYR A 191 18.31 5.30 -9.88
CA TYR A 191 19.71 5.22 -9.55
C TYR A 191 19.98 4.21 -8.43
N ARG A 192 21.25 3.93 -8.16
CA ARG A 192 21.70 3.08 -7.04
C ARG A 192 22.65 3.85 -6.15
N ASN A 193 22.53 3.66 -4.84
CA ASN A 193 23.50 4.10 -3.85
C ASN A 193 24.47 2.94 -3.51
N TYR A 194 24.01 1.71 -3.71
CA TYR A 194 24.77 0.48 -3.41
C TYR A 194 24.79 -0.43 -4.64
N ASP A 195 25.80 -0.26 -5.49
CA ASP A 195 25.97 -1.04 -6.73
C ASP A 195 26.31 -2.50 -6.47
N SER A 196 26.86 -2.82 -5.28
CA SER A 196 27.23 -4.18 -4.90
C SER A 196 26.05 -5.11 -4.54
N MET A 197 24.81 -4.59 -4.52
CA MET A 197 23.62 -5.41 -4.28
C MET A 197 23.38 -6.36 -5.46
N PRO A 198 23.11 -7.66 -5.19
CA PRO A 198 22.95 -8.67 -6.25
C PRO A 198 21.63 -8.55 -7.01
N ASP A 199 20.66 -7.85 -6.46
CA ASP A 199 19.36 -7.58 -7.06
C ASP A 199 19.37 -6.33 -7.96
N ASN A 200 18.25 -6.04 -8.63
CA ASN A 200 18.11 -4.87 -9.51
C ASN A 200 17.44 -3.67 -8.81
N SER A 201 17.36 -3.67 -7.49
CA SER A 201 16.75 -2.59 -6.73
C SER A 201 17.33 -1.22 -7.09
N LYS A 202 16.48 -0.22 -7.22
CA LYS A 202 16.75 1.16 -7.61
C LYS A 202 16.12 2.14 -6.62
N ASN A 203 16.61 3.36 -6.64
CA ASN A 203 15.98 4.49 -5.96
C ASN A 203 15.36 5.40 -7.04
N THR A 204 14.05 5.64 -6.97
CA THR A 204 13.28 6.27 -8.06
C THR A 204 12.77 7.66 -7.65
N LEU A 205 13.51 8.70 -8.03
CA LEU A 205 13.09 10.09 -7.87
C LEU A 205 12.70 10.71 -9.23
N PRO A 206 11.80 11.68 -9.25
CA PRO A 206 11.05 12.30 -8.13
C PRO A 206 9.78 11.53 -7.70
N VAL A 207 9.49 10.38 -8.32
CA VAL A 207 8.23 9.64 -8.10
C VAL A 207 8.04 9.22 -6.64
N ASP A 208 9.13 9.07 -5.87
CA ASP A 208 9.07 8.72 -4.46
C ASP A 208 8.28 9.71 -3.60
N PHE A 209 8.14 10.97 -4.00
CA PHE A 209 7.26 11.92 -3.31
C PHE A 209 5.81 11.43 -3.22
N LEU A 210 5.37 10.64 -4.20
CA LEU A 210 4.06 9.98 -4.18
C LEU A 210 4.05 8.70 -3.34
N MET A 211 5.22 8.19 -2.92
CA MET A 211 5.37 6.86 -2.33
C MET A 211 5.99 6.86 -0.93
N MET A 212 6.16 8.04 -0.31
CA MET A 212 6.55 8.21 1.10
C MET A 212 7.84 7.48 1.51
N GLY A 213 8.86 7.42 0.64
CA GLY A 213 10.14 6.73 0.89
C GLY A 213 10.20 5.30 0.36
N GLU A 214 9.08 4.71 -0.03
CA GLU A 214 9.01 3.30 -0.46
C GLU A 214 9.75 3.02 -1.79
N LEU A 215 10.04 4.04 -2.60
CA LEU A 215 10.82 3.91 -3.83
C LEU A 215 12.33 4.07 -3.65
N TYR A 216 12.83 4.20 -2.43
CA TYR A 216 14.26 4.04 -2.14
C TYR A 216 14.62 2.55 -1.96
N GLN A 217 14.25 1.72 -2.94
CA GLN A 217 14.36 0.26 -2.84
C GLN A 217 15.81 -0.23 -2.73
N ASN A 218 16.77 0.39 -3.43
CA ASN A 218 18.18 -0.01 -3.32
C ASN A 218 18.74 0.29 -1.91
N ASN A 219 18.34 1.39 -1.30
CA ASN A 219 18.73 1.71 0.08
C ASN A 219 18.10 0.72 1.06
N HIS A 220 16.80 0.46 0.88
CA HIS A 220 16.03 -0.42 1.74
C HIS A 220 16.50 -1.89 1.64
N HIS A 221 16.74 -2.42 0.45
CA HIS A 221 17.26 -3.77 0.27
C HIS A 221 18.64 -3.95 0.89
N ARG A 222 19.50 -2.91 0.86
CA ARG A 222 20.81 -2.93 1.51
C ARG A 222 20.70 -2.96 3.03
N LYS A 223 19.71 -2.25 3.59
CA LYS A 223 19.52 -2.08 5.03
C LYS A 223 18.04 -2.29 5.42
N PRO A 224 17.52 -3.52 5.33
CA PRO A 224 16.09 -3.79 5.46
C PRO A 224 15.50 -3.55 6.86
N LYS A 225 16.32 -3.28 7.87
CA LYS A 225 15.89 -2.94 9.24
C LYS A 225 16.07 -1.48 9.60
N GLU A 226 16.66 -0.68 8.71
CA GLU A 226 16.78 0.76 8.94
C GLU A 226 15.41 1.42 8.77
N LEU A 227 15.04 2.25 9.73
CA LEU A 227 13.74 2.91 9.73
C LEU A 227 13.64 4.02 8.67
N ASN A 228 14.77 4.68 8.40
CA ASN A 228 14.90 5.73 7.39
C ASN A 228 15.51 5.14 6.11
N PHE A 229 14.76 5.17 5.03
CA PHE A 229 15.25 4.69 3.73
C PHE A 229 16.05 5.75 2.97
N ALA A 230 15.98 7.02 3.37
CA ALA A 230 16.81 8.09 2.80
C ALA A 230 18.26 7.95 3.28
N VAL A 231 19.21 8.07 2.33
CA VAL A 231 20.66 7.98 2.58
C VAL A 231 21.36 9.27 2.16
N ARG A 232 20.96 9.84 1.02
CA ARG A 232 21.55 11.09 0.50
C ARG A 232 20.75 12.30 0.98
N TRP A 233 21.38 13.45 1.00
CA TRP A 233 20.81 14.72 1.49
C TRP A 233 19.55 15.18 0.74
N PHE A 234 19.37 14.75 -0.50
CA PHE A 234 18.21 15.09 -1.34
C PHE A 234 17.10 14.03 -1.30
N GLU A 235 17.33 12.91 -0.64
CA GLU A 235 16.33 11.86 -0.42
C GLU A 235 15.48 12.22 0.80
N LEU A 236 14.15 12.18 0.66
CA LEU A 236 13.19 12.47 1.73
C LEU A 236 12.27 11.28 1.94
N ASP A 237 12.35 10.67 3.11
CA ASP A 237 11.46 9.58 3.52
C ASP A 237 10.34 10.13 4.43
N PHE A 238 9.19 10.44 3.82
CA PHE A 238 8.02 10.93 4.56
C PHE A 238 7.43 9.85 5.49
N GLY A 239 7.55 8.58 5.15
CA GLY A 239 7.16 7.47 6.01
C GLY A 239 8.00 7.44 7.30
N TYR A 240 9.31 7.67 7.18
CA TYR A 240 10.19 7.83 8.34
C TYR A 240 9.83 9.06 9.18
N LEU A 241 9.57 10.20 8.56
CA LEU A 241 9.20 11.42 9.30
C LEU A 241 7.93 11.18 10.12
N ALA A 242 6.89 10.60 9.52
CA ALA A 242 5.66 10.26 10.23
C ALA A 242 5.91 9.23 11.36
N THR A 243 6.71 8.19 11.11
CA THR A 243 7.09 7.19 12.12
C THR A 243 7.86 7.82 13.27
N SER A 244 8.74 8.78 12.98
CA SER A 244 9.51 9.53 14.01
C SER A 244 8.62 10.36 14.92
N VAL A 245 7.54 10.94 14.38
CA VAL A 245 6.52 11.63 15.19
C VAL A 245 5.85 10.64 16.14
N LEU A 246 5.42 9.46 15.66
CA LEU A 246 4.80 8.44 16.51
C LEU A 246 5.75 7.93 17.60
N LYS A 247 7.06 7.84 17.31
CA LYS A 247 8.08 7.51 18.31
C LYS A 247 8.22 8.59 19.37
N ARG A 248 8.23 9.88 18.99
CA ARG A 248 8.25 11.00 19.95
C ARG A 248 7.00 11.02 20.85
N LEU A 249 5.85 10.65 20.31
CA LEU A 249 4.60 10.51 21.06
C LEU A 249 4.55 9.23 21.91
N LYS A 250 5.61 8.41 21.94
CA LYS A 250 5.71 7.13 22.67
C LYS A 250 4.62 6.11 22.27
N ILE A 251 4.10 6.21 21.08
CA ILE A 251 3.15 5.24 20.48
C ILE A 251 3.90 3.98 20.07
N ILE A 252 5.13 4.16 19.58
CA ILE A 252 6.08 3.09 19.21
C ILE A 252 7.40 3.27 19.98
N TYR A 253 8.17 2.17 20.12
CA TYR A 253 9.46 2.14 20.82
C TYR A 253 10.43 1.11 20.21
#